data_7eb64e6cff3c12d693db6ee37d0a8f9a
#
_entry.id   7eb64e6cff3c12d693db6ee37d0a8f9a
#
_cell.length_a   1.000
_cell.length_b   1.000
_cell.length_c   1.000
_cell.angle_alpha   90.00
_cell.angle_beta   90.00
_cell.angle_gamma   90.00
#
_symmetry.space_group_name_H-M   'P 1'
#
loop_
_entity.id
_entity.type
_entity.pdbx_description
1 polymer ?
#
loop_
_entity_poly.entity_id
_entity_poly.type
_entity_poly.pdbx_seq_one_letter_code
_entity_poly.pdbx_strand_id
1 'polypeptide(L)'
;MSQYKVRKLNKPINCVVEVPGSKSITNRSLLMAALSDGECRLNGVLFSDDSRHFLSSLIALGYVIQVNEVDKYAIIEGHGGNIPKKEGVINVGSAGTAARFLTAMLAFSDGQYTIESSEQMKKRPMLPLFNALEDMGAHFEFLEKNGHLPVKVTGAAFGGNKPKAEVSIDISESTQFLSALMMTAPMLDSGLKINITSKKTDGSYIRITSNMMKQFGCEVVHEGAVYQIPADDNYVAGTYQIEPDVSAACYFYAAAALTGGYALVKNVRYTSMQGDMKFLEVLKQLGCKVEEEHEGISVTGPANGEYNGVDVDMNDFSDQTMTLAAIAPFAKTPTIIRNIEHIRLQESDRIEAIANELNSLCIDIKKGRDRIEILPGHIKPGVVKTYSDHRMAMAFALIGLRVDGIIIDDYECCAKTFEDYFQVLDRATRE
;
A
#
# COMPACT_ATOMS: atom_id res chain seq x y z
N MET A 1 19.84 11.20 -12.31
CA MET A 1 19.09 10.42 -11.32
C MET A 1 19.97 10.28 -10.09
N SER A 2 19.40 10.37 -8.91
CA SER A 2 20.11 10.20 -7.65
C SER A 2 20.51 8.73 -7.47
N GLN A 3 21.72 8.48 -7.01
CA GLN A 3 22.23 7.14 -6.79
C GLN A 3 22.64 6.96 -5.33
N TYR A 4 22.37 5.78 -4.78
CA TYR A 4 22.75 5.40 -3.43
C TYR A 4 23.60 4.13 -3.47
N LYS A 5 24.86 4.21 -3.02
CA LYS A 5 25.74 3.04 -2.87
C LYS A 5 25.48 2.39 -1.52
N VAL A 6 24.97 1.17 -1.52
CA VAL A 6 24.72 0.42 -0.30
C VAL A 6 26.03 -0.01 0.35
N ARG A 7 26.12 0.17 1.66
CA ARG A 7 27.27 -0.29 2.45
C ARG A 7 27.16 -1.77 2.76
N LYS A 8 28.17 -2.56 2.35
CA LYS A 8 28.28 -3.95 2.77
C LYS A 8 28.60 -4.05 4.27
N LEU A 9 27.95 -4.98 4.94
CA LEU A 9 28.19 -5.26 6.36
C LEU A 9 29.36 -6.25 6.54
N ASN A 10 30.17 -6.02 7.58
CA ASN A 10 31.21 -6.95 8.01
C ASN A 10 30.72 -7.88 9.13
N LYS A 11 29.63 -7.53 9.80
CA LYS A 11 28.99 -8.28 10.88
C LYS A 11 27.48 -8.38 10.63
N PRO A 12 26.80 -9.37 11.20
CA PRO A 12 25.35 -9.43 11.18
C PRO A 12 24.71 -8.13 11.70
N ILE A 13 23.60 -7.72 11.08
CA ILE A 13 22.85 -6.55 11.56
C ILE A 13 22.37 -6.78 13.01
N ASN A 14 22.40 -5.72 13.81
CA ASN A 14 21.83 -5.72 15.15
C ASN A 14 21.18 -4.35 15.39
N CYS A 15 19.87 -4.25 15.20
CA CYS A 15 19.20 -2.97 15.23
C CYS A 15 17.84 -2.99 15.92
N VAL A 16 17.50 -1.84 16.47
CA VAL A 16 16.15 -1.48 16.91
C VAL A 16 15.74 -0.28 16.07
N VAL A 17 14.65 -0.41 15.30
CA VAL A 17 14.20 0.62 14.38
C VAL A 17 12.76 1.00 14.63
N GLU A 18 12.42 2.23 14.27
CA GLU A 18 11.06 2.71 14.16
C GLU A 18 10.75 2.96 12.69
N VAL A 19 9.61 2.46 12.22
CA VAL A 19 9.13 2.65 10.86
C VAL A 19 8.00 3.67 10.83
N PRO A 20 7.72 4.31 9.69
CA PRO A 20 6.61 5.25 9.59
C PRO A 20 5.26 4.55 9.78
N GLY A 21 4.21 5.34 9.92
CA GLY A 21 2.83 4.85 9.91
C GLY A 21 2.47 4.16 8.60
N SER A 22 1.55 3.20 8.65
CA SER A 22 1.10 2.47 7.47
C SER A 22 0.43 3.40 6.45
N LYS A 23 0.94 3.41 5.21
CA LYS A 23 0.35 4.18 4.10
C LYS A 23 -1.11 3.78 3.87
N SER A 24 -1.37 2.48 3.83
CA SER A 24 -2.70 1.94 3.53
C SER A 24 -3.72 2.29 4.59
N ILE A 25 -3.30 2.34 5.87
CA ILE A 25 -4.15 2.74 6.99
C ILE A 25 -4.29 4.26 7.00
N THR A 26 -3.21 5.03 6.83
CA THR A 26 -3.25 6.49 6.77
C THR A 26 -4.28 6.99 5.76
N ASN A 27 -4.19 6.56 4.49
CA ASN A 27 -5.08 7.08 3.44
C ASN A 27 -6.55 6.68 3.66
N ARG A 28 -6.81 5.51 4.26
CA ARG A 28 -8.16 5.12 4.67
C ARG A 28 -8.68 5.98 5.82
N SER A 29 -7.87 6.18 6.85
CA SER A 29 -8.25 7.03 7.98
C SER A 29 -8.51 8.47 7.56
N LEU A 30 -7.73 9.03 6.63
CA LEU A 30 -7.96 10.38 6.10
C LEU A 30 -9.34 10.49 5.42
N LEU A 31 -9.72 9.47 4.61
CA LEU A 31 -11.05 9.44 4.00
C LEU A 31 -12.16 9.32 5.03
N MET A 32 -12.06 8.33 5.93
CA MET A 32 -13.10 8.09 6.94
C MET A 32 -13.26 9.29 7.90
N ALA A 33 -12.15 9.94 8.28
CA ALA A 33 -12.18 11.16 9.08
C ALA A 33 -12.86 12.32 8.34
N ALA A 34 -12.62 12.49 7.04
CA ALA A 34 -13.30 13.51 6.24
C ALA A 34 -14.82 13.24 6.10
N LEU A 35 -15.21 11.96 6.09
CA LEU A 35 -16.62 11.52 5.99
C LEU A 35 -17.32 11.43 7.34
N SER A 36 -16.63 11.49 8.47
CA SER A 36 -17.23 11.51 9.81
C SER A 36 -17.97 12.83 10.08
N ASP A 37 -18.77 12.87 11.12
CA ASP A 37 -19.42 14.09 11.58
C ASP A 37 -18.69 14.63 12.83
N GLY A 38 -17.83 15.64 12.62
CA GLY A 38 -17.04 16.29 13.66
C GLY A 38 -15.53 16.07 13.56
N GLU A 39 -14.80 16.47 14.61
CA GLU A 39 -13.34 16.49 14.64
C GLU A 39 -12.76 15.08 14.85
N CYS A 40 -11.90 14.65 13.93
CA CYS A 40 -11.10 13.44 14.04
C CYS A 40 -9.62 13.75 14.22
N ARG A 41 -9.00 13.17 15.26
CA ARG A 41 -7.55 13.16 15.45
C ARG A 41 -6.93 11.84 15.03
N LEU A 42 -6.03 11.87 14.07
CA LEU A 42 -5.28 10.71 13.58
C LEU A 42 -3.84 10.80 14.09
N ASN A 43 -3.39 9.87 14.93
CA ASN A 43 -2.01 9.80 15.42
C ASN A 43 -1.19 8.77 14.63
N GLY A 44 0.12 9.01 14.47
CA GLY A 44 1.00 8.12 13.72
C GLY A 44 0.82 8.22 12.20
N VAL A 45 0.31 9.33 11.70
CA VAL A 45 0.08 9.57 10.25
C VAL A 45 1.40 9.47 9.49
N LEU A 46 1.37 8.76 8.37
CA LEU A 46 2.44 8.80 7.39
C LEU A 46 2.35 10.11 6.59
N PHE A 47 3.40 10.91 6.63
CA PHE A 47 3.59 12.05 5.73
C PHE A 47 4.56 11.66 4.61
N SER A 48 4.00 11.22 3.51
CA SER A 48 4.72 10.82 2.29
C SER A 48 4.06 11.48 1.09
N ASP A 49 4.62 11.33 -0.11
CA ASP A 49 4.03 11.92 -1.32
C ASP A 49 2.57 11.49 -1.51
N ASP A 50 2.27 10.19 -1.32
CA ASP A 50 0.90 9.68 -1.47
C ASP A 50 -0.08 10.32 -0.47
N SER A 51 0.29 10.45 0.80
CA SER A 51 -0.58 11.03 1.82
C SER A 51 -0.68 12.56 1.73
N ARG A 52 0.42 13.24 1.33
CA ARG A 52 0.39 14.69 1.07
C ARG A 52 -0.54 15.03 -0.10
N HIS A 53 -0.56 14.23 -1.18
CA HIS A 53 -1.54 14.38 -2.27
C HIS A 53 -2.98 14.17 -1.79
N PHE A 54 -3.20 13.21 -0.89
CA PHE A 54 -4.52 12.98 -0.30
C PHE A 54 -4.97 14.20 0.54
N LEU A 55 -4.13 14.64 1.47
CA LEU A 55 -4.39 15.82 2.33
C LEU A 55 -4.64 17.07 1.51
N SER A 56 -3.78 17.35 0.52
CA SER A 56 -3.93 18.52 -0.38
C SER A 56 -5.23 18.46 -1.17
N SER A 57 -5.66 17.27 -1.60
CA SER A 57 -6.94 17.10 -2.28
C SER A 57 -8.13 17.38 -1.36
N LEU A 58 -8.11 16.90 -0.10
CA LEU A 58 -9.14 17.21 0.87
C LEU A 58 -9.20 18.74 1.18
N ILE A 59 -8.04 19.38 1.35
CA ILE A 59 -7.97 20.86 1.54
C ILE A 59 -8.55 21.60 0.33
N ALA A 60 -8.24 21.17 -0.88
CA ALA A 60 -8.81 21.76 -2.10
C ALA A 60 -10.34 21.62 -2.16
N LEU A 61 -10.88 20.52 -1.64
CA LEU A 61 -12.33 20.26 -1.48
C LEU A 61 -12.96 21.01 -0.31
N GLY A 62 -12.18 21.80 0.45
CA GLY A 62 -12.65 22.70 1.48
C GLY A 62 -12.65 22.15 2.90
N TYR A 63 -12.09 20.96 3.14
CA TYR A 63 -11.95 20.42 4.49
C TYR A 63 -10.93 21.22 5.30
N VAL A 64 -11.23 21.47 6.58
CA VAL A 64 -10.31 22.09 7.54
C VAL A 64 -9.42 21.01 8.11
N ILE A 65 -8.11 21.13 7.87
CA ILE A 65 -7.13 20.13 8.29
C ILE A 65 -5.94 20.81 8.96
N GLN A 66 -5.59 20.34 10.15
CA GLN A 66 -4.36 20.72 10.86
C GLN A 66 -3.40 19.53 10.82
N VAL A 67 -2.15 19.76 10.44
CA VAL A 67 -1.12 18.72 10.40
C VAL A 67 0.06 19.08 11.28
N ASN A 68 0.66 18.07 11.92
CA ASN A 68 1.94 18.17 12.61
C ASN A 68 2.82 16.99 12.17
N GLU A 69 3.75 17.27 11.25
CA GLU A 69 4.65 16.24 10.72
C GLU A 69 5.69 15.79 11.74
N VAL A 70 6.06 16.64 12.71
CA VAL A 70 7.03 16.30 13.76
C VAL A 70 6.43 15.28 14.73
N ASP A 71 5.23 15.55 15.23
CA ASP A 71 4.51 14.67 16.15
C ASP A 71 3.64 13.63 15.42
N LYS A 72 3.70 13.60 14.09
CA LYS A 72 3.04 12.63 13.20
C LYS A 72 1.52 12.53 13.44
N TYR A 73 0.81 13.66 13.51
CA TYR A 73 -0.65 13.64 13.60
C TYR A 73 -1.32 14.59 12.60
N ALA A 74 -2.57 14.29 12.29
CA ALA A 74 -3.49 15.17 11.57
C ALA A 74 -4.81 15.29 12.34
N ILE A 75 -5.41 16.48 12.31
CA ILE A 75 -6.77 16.74 12.81
C ILE A 75 -7.61 17.18 11.63
N ILE A 76 -8.75 16.53 11.41
CA ILE A 76 -9.63 16.74 10.27
C ILE A 76 -11.02 17.03 10.81
N GLU A 77 -11.62 18.15 10.38
CA GLU A 77 -13.03 18.43 10.60
C GLU A 77 -13.85 17.72 9.52
N GLY A 78 -14.52 16.64 9.89
CA GLY A 78 -15.40 15.88 9.03
C GLY A 78 -16.79 16.49 8.92
N HIS A 79 -17.50 16.21 7.83
CA HIS A 79 -18.79 16.86 7.49
C HIS A 79 -19.91 15.84 7.23
N GLY A 80 -19.89 14.64 7.85
CA GLY A 80 -20.97 13.66 7.75
C GLY A 80 -21.28 13.24 6.31
N GLY A 81 -20.25 13.03 5.50
CA GLY A 81 -20.41 12.68 4.08
C GLY A 81 -20.63 13.84 3.13
N ASN A 82 -20.85 15.07 3.62
CA ASN A 82 -20.97 16.27 2.77
C ASN A 82 -19.59 16.82 2.41
N ILE A 83 -19.34 17.07 1.12
CA ILE A 83 -18.12 17.74 0.68
C ILE A 83 -18.33 19.25 0.77
N PRO A 84 -17.47 20.01 1.49
CA PRO A 84 -17.68 21.43 1.74
C PRO A 84 -17.80 22.28 0.46
N LYS A 85 -16.92 22.08 -0.53
CA LYS A 85 -17.01 22.71 -1.83
C LYS A 85 -17.66 21.77 -2.83
N LYS A 86 -18.63 22.28 -3.60
CA LYS A 86 -19.37 21.50 -4.60
C LYS A 86 -18.73 21.53 -6.00
N GLU A 87 -17.62 22.26 -6.14
CA GLU A 87 -16.78 22.28 -7.34
C GLU A 87 -15.31 22.44 -6.98
N GLY A 88 -14.42 21.93 -7.82
CA GLY A 88 -12.98 22.08 -7.58
C GLY A 88 -12.14 21.17 -8.46
N VAL A 89 -10.83 21.39 -8.36
CA VAL A 89 -9.81 20.58 -9.02
C VAL A 89 -8.94 19.95 -7.94
N ILE A 90 -8.72 18.65 -8.01
CA ILE A 90 -7.78 17.93 -7.15
C ILE A 90 -6.69 17.27 -7.99
N ASN A 91 -5.50 17.09 -7.40
CA ASN A 91 -4.41 16.38 -8.03
C ASN A 91 -3.93 15.25 -7.13
N VAL A 92 -4.19 14.03 -7.55
CA VAL A 92 -3.88 12.81 -6.78
C VAL A 92 -2.44 12.30 -7.00
N GLY A 93 -1.65 12.99 -7.80
CA GLY A 93 -0.27 12.61 -8.09
C GLY A 93 -0.15 11.19 -8.63
N SER A 94 0.78 10.41 -8.08
CA SER A 94 0.95 8.98 -8.37
C SER A 94 0.25 8.06 -7.35
N ALA A 95 -0.53 8.64 -6.41
CA ALA A 95 -1.14 7.93 -5.31
C ALA A 95 -2.38 7.14 -5.74
N GLY A 96 -2.23 5.84 -5.94
CA GLY A 96 -3.32 4.97 -6.38
C GLY A 96 -4.49 4.89 -5.41
N THR A 97 -4.25 5.01 -4.10
CA THR A 97 -5.30 5.08 -3.08
C THR A 97 -6.07 6.40 -3.15
N ALA A 98 -5.38 7.53 -3.24
CA ALA A 98 -6.03 8.84 -3.41
C ALA A 98 -6.88 8.86 -4.69
N ALA A 99 -6.33 8.38 -5.82
CA ALA A 99 -7.04 8.31 -7.09
C ALA A 99 -8.36 7.56 -6.97
N ARG A 100 -8.36 6.36 -6.39
CA ARG A 100 -9.55 5.50 -6.34
C ARG A 100 -10.53 5.92 -5.25
N PHE A 101 -10.04 6.25 -4.07
CA PHE A 101 -10.88 6.60 -2.93
C PHE A 101 -11.58 7.94 -3.14
N LEU A 102 -10.84 8.97 -3.58
CA LEU A 102 -11.44 10.27 -3.85
C LEU A 102 -12.34 10.25 -5.08
N THR A 103 -12.06 9.44 -6.11
CA THR A 103 -12.98 9.26 -7.23
C THR A 103 -14.33 8.73 -6.76
N ALA A 104 -14.37 7.72 -5.89
CA ALA A 104 -15.64 7.19 -5.36
C ALA A 104 -16.34 8.23 -4.46
N MET A 105 -15.60 8.94 -3.60
CA MET A 105 -16.13 10.00 -2.76
C MET A 105 -16.79 11.12 -3.59
N LEU A 106 -16.11 11.59 -4.64
CA LEU A 106 -16.65 12.64 -5.52
C LEU A 106 -17.82 12.14 -6.35
N ALA A 107 -17.79 10.87 -6.77
CA ALA A 107 -18.86 10.25 -7.54
C ALA A 107 -20.17 10.07 -6.76
N PHE A 108 -20.13 9.94 -5.43
CA PHE A 108 -21.35 9.87 -4.61
C PHE A 108 -21.87 11.24 -4.15
N SER A 109 -21.12 12.30 -4.37
CA SER A 109 -21.47 13.66 -3.95
C SER A 109 -22.53 14.32 -4.85
N ASP A 110 -22.92 15.52 -4.46
CA ASP A 110 -23.80 16.43 -5.20
C ASP A 110 -23.03 17.53 -5.97
N GLY A 111 -21.72 17.34 -6.19
CA GLY A 111 -20.84 18.34 -6.80
C GLY A 111 -20.30 17.97 -8.18
N GLN A 112 -19.46 18.85 -8.74
CA GLN A 112 -18.74 18.65 -10.00
C GLN A 112 -17.26 18.96 -9.82
N TYR A 113 -16.37 18.02 -10.21
CA TYR A 113 -14.94 18.13 -9.92
C TYR A 113 -14.08 17.69 -11.09
N THR A 114 -12.83 18.14 -11.10
CA THR A 114 -11.80 17.61 -11.99
C THR A 114 -10.74 16.88 -11.18
N ILE A 115 -10.37 15.67 -11.59
CA ILE A 115 -9.32 14.87 -10.97
C ILE A 115 -8.14 14.81 -11.93
N GLU A 116 -7.03 15.40 -11.53
CA GLU A 116 -5.75 15.36 -12.21
C GLU A 116 -4.81 14.32 -11.58
N SER A 117 -3.81 13.88 -12.33
CA SER A 117 -2.84 12.91 -11.85
C SER A 117 -1.50 13.00 -12.59
N SER A 118 -0.48 12.29 -12.05
CA SER A 118 0.81 12.12 -12.73
C SER A 118 0.72 11.18 -13.93
N GLU A 119 1.70 11.25 -14.84
CA GLU A 119 1.83 10.35 -15.98
C GLU A 119 1.92 8.86 -15.59
N GLN A 120 2.45 8.58 -14.40
CA GLN A 120 2.48 7.21 -13.86
C GLN A 120 1.07 6.72 -13.50
N MET A 121 0.26 7.57 -12.87
CA MET A 121 -1.12 7.21 -12.47
C MET A 121 -2.05 7.09 -13.67
N LYS A 122 -1.89 7.91 -14.73
CA LYS A 122 -2.65 7.82 -15.98
C LYS A 122 -2.58 6.44 -16.65
N LYS A 123 -1.51 5.67 -16.39
CA LYS A 123 -1.31 4.32 -16.95
C LYS A 123 -2.01 3.22 -16.14
N ARG A 124 -2.40 3.52 -14.90
CA ARG A 124 -2.96 2.51 -13.99
C ARG A 124 -4.45 2.28 -14.25
N PRO A 125 -4.95 1.04 -14.08
CA PRO A 125 -6.36 0.71 -14.36
C PRO A 125 -7.31 1.46 -13.41
N MET A 126 -8.38 2.00 -13.98
CA MET A 126 -9.46 2.68 -13.26
C MET A 126 -10.85 2.32 -13.83
N LEU A 127 -10.91 1.78 -15.05
CA LEU A 127 -12.15 1.56 -15.79
C LEU A 127 -13.22 0.75 -15.02
N PRO A 128 -12.89 -0.35 -14.31
CA PRO A 128 -13.91 -1.08 -13.54
C PRO A 128 -14.58 -0.22 -12.47
N LEU A 129 -13.83 0.68 -11.83
CA LEU A 129 -14.38 1.60 -10.84
C LEU A 129 -15.26 2.67 -11.50
N PHE A 130 -14.83 3.26 -12.61
CA PHE A 130 -15.64 4.25 -13.34
C PHE A 130 -16.97 3.64 -13.78
N ASN A 131 -16.96 2.44 -14.39
CA ASN A 131 -18.18 1.76 -14.82
C ASN A 131 -19.14 1.51 -13.64
N ALA A 132 -18.63 1.03 -12.52
CA ALA A 132 -19.44 0.79 -11.32
C ALA A 132 -20.08 2.09 -10.78
N LEU A 133 -19.34 3.18 -10.78
CA LEU A 133 -19.85 4.49 -10.33
C LEU A 133 -20.83 5.12 -11.34
N GLU A 134 -20.64 4.92 -12.64
CA GLU A 134 -21.60 5.32 -13.67
C GLU A 134 -22.91 4.53 -13.55
N ASP A 135 -22.83 3.23 -13.29
CA ASP A 135 -24.02 2.40 -13.01
C ASP A 135 -24.79 2.89 -11.79
N MET A 136 -24.14 3.53 -10.84
CA MET A 136 -24.77 4.14 -9.67
C MET A 136 -25.30 5.55 -9.90
N GLY A 137 -25.03 6.16 -11.06
CA GLY A 137 -25.59 7.45 -11.48
C GLY A 137 -24.60 8.60 -11.55
N ALA A 138 -23.29 8.39 -11.27
CA ALA A 138 -22.28 9.39 -11.53
C ALA A 138 -22.03 9.53 -13.04
N HIS A 139 -21.43 10.65 -13.45
CA HIS A 139 -21.05 10.87 -14.85
C HIS A 139 -19.59 11.29 -14.95
N PHE A 140 -18.87 10.71 -15.92
CA PHE A 140 -17.44 10.98 -16.16
C PHE A 140 -17.20 11.51 -17.57
N GLU A 141 -16.49 12.63 -17.68
CA GLU A 141 -15.95 13.17 -18.94
C GLU A 141 -14.43 12.94 -18.92
N PHE A 142 -13.95 11.96 -19.70
CA PHE A 142 -12.52 11.65 -19.80
C PHE A 142 -11.81 12.71 -20.64
N LEU A 143 -10.79 13.37 -20.09
CA LEU A 143 -10.12 14.51 -20.72
C LEU A 143 -9.02 14.08 -21.71
N GLU A 144 -8.46 12.88 -21.55
CA GLU A 144 -7.40 12.34 -22.41
C GLU A 144 -7.79 10.96 -22.96
N LYS A 145 -7.70 9.93 -22.13
CA LYS A 145 -7.94 8.52 -22.52
C LYS A 145 -9.12 7.95 -21.77
N ASN A 146 -10.05 7.34 -22.50
CA ASN A 146 -11.22 6.68 -21.91
C ASN A 146 -10.81 5.67 -20.82
N GLY A 147 -11.49 5.72 -19.67
CA GLY A 147 -11.23 4.84 -18.51
C GLY A 147 -9.97 5.17 -17.71
N HIS A 148 -9.37 6.33 -17.95
CA HIS A 148 -8.16 6.79 -17.25
C HIS A 148 -8.31 8.22 -16.77
N LEU A 149 -7.50 8.61 -15.79
CA LEU A 149 -7.32 10.01 -15.40
C LEU A 149 -6.54 10.77 -16.49
N PRO A 150 -6.69 12.10 -16.63
CA PRO A 150 -7.57 12.98 -15.88
C PRO A 150 -9.03 12.89 -16.33
N VAL A 151 -9.96 13.25 -15.41
CA VAL A 151 -11.40 13.12 -15.64
C VAL A 151 -12.17 14.23 -14.94
N LYS A 152 -13.28 14.69 -15.56
CA LYS A 152 -14.29 15.46 -14.83
C LYS A 152 -15.37 14.52 -14.30
N VAL A 153 -15.78 14.76 -13.06
CA VAL A 153 -16.78 13.97 -12.33
C VAL A 153 -17.98 14.85 -12.03
N THR A 154 -19.17 14.41 -12.43
CA THR A 154 -20.44 14.89 -11.88
C THR A 154 -20.99 13.82 -10.96
N GLY A 155 -21.18 14.16 -9.68
CA GLY A 155 -21.62 13.22 -8.67
C GLY A 155 -23.04 12.72 -8.88
N ALA A 156 -23.33 11.51 -8.43
CA ALA A 156 -24.61 10.84 -8.61
C ALA A 156 -25.76 11.54 -7.88
N ALA A 157 -25.48 12.29 -6.81
CA ALA A 157 -26.46 13.10 -6.08
C ALA A 157 -26.65 14.52 -6.68
N PHE A 158 -25.93 14.86 -7.75
CA PHE A 158 -26.03 16.19 -8.37
C PHE A 158 -27.45 16.47 -8.86
N GLY A 159 -27.91 17.70 -8.59
CA GLY A 159 -29.27 18.11 -8.95
C GLY A 159 -30.37 17.43 -8.13
N GLY A 160 -30.07 16.83 -7.00
CA GLY A 160 -31.03 16.17 -6.12
C GLY A 160 -31.37 14.74 -6.54
N ASN A 161 -30.59 14.13 -7.42
CA ASN A 161 -30.70 12.73 -7.79
C ASN A 161 -30.38 11.81 -6.60
N LYS A 162 -30.82 10.56 -6.68
CA LYS A 162 -30.50 9.53 -5.68
C LYS A 162 -29.64 8.44 -6.32
N PRO A 163 -28.42 8.20 -5.80
CA PRO A 163 -27.61 7.08 -6.24
C PRO A 163 -28.31 5.73 -6.03
N LYS A 164 -27.99 4.74 -6.84
CA LYS A 164 -28.49 3.38 -6.64
C LYS A 164 -27.85 2.76 -5.38
N ALA A 165 -28.59 1.83 -4.74
CA ALA A 165 -28.15 1.13 -3.53
C ALA A 165 -27.48 -0.23 -3.80
N GLU A 166 -27.29 -0.60 -5.06
CA GLU A 166 -26.69 -1.87 -5.46
C GLU A 166 -25.80 -1.68 -6.69
N VAL A 167 -24.62 -2.31 -6.67
CA VAL A 167 -23.62 -2.25 -7.74
C VAL A 167 -22.90 -3.59 -7.91
N SER A 168 -22.43 -3.88 -9.12
CA SER A 168 -21.54 -5.00 -9.42
C SER A 168 -20.18 -4.51 -9.85
N ILE A 169 -19.10 -5.19 -9.41
CA ILE A 169 -17.73 -4.76 -9.72
C ILE A 169 -16.78 -5.94 -9.87
N ASP A 170 -15.86 -5.83 -10.85
CA ASP A 170 -14.71 -6.71 -11.01
C ASP A 170 -13.49 -6.13 -10.27
N ILE A 171 -12.89 -6.90 -9.37
CA ILE A 171 -11.73 -6.49 -8.58
C ILE A 171 -10.44 -7.23 -8.97
N SER A 172 -10.43 -7.91 -10.12
CA SER A 172 -9.25 -8.68 -10.60
C SER A 172 -8.01 -7.81 -10.74
N GLU A 173 -8.15 -6.58 -11.23
CA GLU A 173 -7.06 -5.64 -11.43
C GLU A 173 -6.66 -4.91 -10.14
N SER A 174 -7.62 -4.66 -9.23
CA SER A 174 -7.34 -3.94 -7.99
C SER A 174 -8.44 -4.10 -6.94
N THR A 175 -8.07 -4.59 -5.76
CA THR A 175 -8.96 -4.62 -4.59
C THR A 175 -9.27 -3.22 -4.03
N GLN A 176 -8.55 -2.18 -4.46
CA GLN A 176 -8.83 -0.79 -4.08
C GLN A 176 -10.15 -0.29 -4.65
N PHE A 177 -10.67 -0.88 -5.74
CA PHE A 177 -11.98 -0.53 -6.29
C PHE A 177 -13.10 -0.86 -5.29
N LEU A 178 -13.08 -2.07 -4.74
CA LEU A 178 -14.02 -2.47 -3.70
C LEU A 178 -13.85 -1.63 -2.43
N SER A 179 -12.60 -1.43 -1.98
CA SER A 179 -12.32 -0.59 -0.81
C SER A 179 -12.86 0.84 -0.96
N ALA A 180 -12.77 1.41 -2.17
CA ALA A 180 -13.30 2.74 -2.47
C ALA A 180 -14.82 2.79 -2.30
N LEU A 181 -15.55 1.84 -2.89
CA LEU A 181 -17.02 1.75 -2.78
C LEU A 181 -17.46 1.51 -1.33
N MET A 182 -16.79 0.59 -0.62
CA MET A 182 -17.12 0.30 0.78
C MET A 182 -17.00 1.53 1.67
N MET A 183 -15.84 2.22 1.62
CA MET A 183 -15.58 3.37 2.51
C MET A 183 -16.45 4.58 2.21
N THR A 184 -16.93 4.72 1.00
CA THR A 184 -17.80 5.84 0.60
C THR A 184 -19.31 5.51 0.70
N ALA A 185 -19.65 4.24 0.90
CA ALA A 185 -21.03 3.81 1.07
C ALA A 185 -21.79 4.54 2.20
N PRO A 186 -21.18 4.93 3.34
CA PRO A 186 -21.84 5.75 4.36
C PRO A 186 -22.30 7.14 3.90
N MET A 187 -21.88 7.61 2.72
CA MET A 187 -22.47 8.81 2.10
C MET A 187 -23.88 8.60 1.53
N LEU A 188 -24.34 7.34 1.47
CA LEU A 188 -25.63 6.96 0.86
C LEU A 188 -26.65 6.61 1.95
N ASP A 189 -27.75 7.36 2.04
CA ASP A 189 -28.83 7.10 3.00
C ASP A 189 -29.41 5.67 2.91
N SER A 190 -29.28 5.04 1.74
CA SER A 190 -29.80 3.69 1.47
C SER A 190 -28.85 2.56 1.87
N GLY A 191 -27.64 2.88 2.33
CA GLY A 191 -26.56 1.90 2.38
C GLY A 191 -26.15 1.43 0.97
N LEU A 192 -25.31 0.40 0.90
CA LEU A 192 -24.81 -0.12 -0.38
C LEU A 192 -24.61 -1.63 -0.34
N LYS A 193 -25.16 -2.32 -1.34
CA LYS A 193 -24.87 -3.72 -1.65
C LYS A 193 -23.91 -3.81 -2.83
N ILE A 194 -22.78 -4.49 -2.66
CA ILE A 194 -21.74 -4.63 -3.67
C ILE A 194 -21.58 -6.11 -4.04
N ASN A 195 -21.81 -6.44 -5.30
CA ASN A 195 -21.66 -7.79 -5.84
C ASN A 195 -20.34 -7.91 -6.58
N ILE A 196 -19.48 -8.83 -6.16
CA ILE A 196 -18.19 -9.08 -6.81
C ILE A 196 -18.38 -10.05 -7.96
N THR A 197 -17.97 -9.66 -9.17
CA THR A 197 -18.10 -10.46 -10.38
C THR A 197 -16.84 -11.26 -10.74
N SER A 198 -15.69 -10.90 -10.15
CA SER A 198 -14.43 -11.61 -10.33
C SER A 198 -14.33 -12.89 -9.50
N LYS A 199 -13.40 -13.79 -9.90
CA LYS A 199 -13.10 -15.01 -9.12
C LYS A 199 -12.54 -14.69 -7.72
N LYS A 200 -11.71 -13.65 -7.63
CA LYS A 200 -11.20 -13.15 -6.36
C LYS A 200 -12.28 -12.29 -5.72
N THR A 201 -12.75 -12.68 -4.55
CA THR A 201 -13.84 -12.00 -3.83
C THR A 201 -13.37 -11.35 -2.52
N ASP A 202 -12.15 -11.64 -2.05
CA ASP A 202 -11.58 -11.11 -0.81
C ASP A 202 -10.07 -10.86 -0.96
N GLY A 203 -9.45 -10.24 0.05
CA GLY A 203 -8.02 -10.00 0.12
C GLY A 203 -7.64 -9.16 1.34
N SER A 204 -6.34 -9.16 1.68
CA SER A 204 -5.83 -8.48 2.88
C SER A 204 -6.22 -7.01 2.95
N TYR A 205 -6.15 -6.27 1.86
CA TYR A 205 -6.52 -4.85 1.82
C TYR A 205 -8.02 -4.61 1.96
N ILE A 206 -8.87 -5.56 1.55
CA ILE A 206 -10.32 -5.50 1.78
C ILE A 206 -10.59 -5.72 3.27
N ARG A 207 -9.92 -6.69 3.89
CA ARG A 207 -10.03 -6.95 5.33
C ARG A 207 -9.53 -5.77 6.18
N ILE A 208 -8.43 -5.10 5.78
CA ILE A 208 -8.00 -3.83 6.41
C ILE A 208 -9.14 -2.81 6.32
N THR A 209 -9.77 -2.65 5.16
CA THR A 209 -10.87 -1.70 4.98
C THR A 209 -12.05 -2.01 5.90
N SER A 210 -12.53 -3.27 5.93
CA SER A 210 -13.65 -3.68 6.80
C SER A 210 -13.33 -3.47 8.29
N ASN A 211 -12.11 -3.83 8.72
CA ASN A 211 -11.69 -3.66 10.12
C ASN A 211 -11.60 -2.17 10.50
N MET A 212 -11.10 -1.33 9.62
CA MET A 212 -11.03 0.11 9.86
C MET A 212 -12.42 0.75 9.86
N MET A 213 -13.31 0.38 8.93
CA MET A 213 -14.71 0.82 8.95
C MET A 213 -15.37 0.48 10.28
N LYS A 214 -15.16 -0.75 10.78
CA LYS A 214 -15.65 -1.16 12.10
C LYS A 214 -15.07 -0.32 13.24
N GLN A 215 -13.76 0.03 13.20
CA GLN A 215 -13.16 0.92 14.20
C GLN A 215 -13.76 2.32 14.17
N PHE A 216 -14.14 2.80 12.99
CA PHE A 216 -14.83 4.08 12.81
C PHE A 216 -16.35 4.00 13.00
N GLY A 217 -16.88 2.87 13.49
CA GLY A 217 -18.29 2.70 13.85
C GLY A 217 -19.21 2.19 12.74
N CYS A 218 -18.69 1.87 11.56
CA CYS A 218 -19.47 1.40 10.42
C CYS A 218 -19.25 -0.10 10.21
N GLU A 219 -20.33 -0.90 10.17
CA GLU A 219 -20.24 -2.34 10.00
C GLU A 219 -20.29 -2.76 8.53
N VAL A 220 -19.52 -3.79 8.19
CA VAL A 220 -19.54 -4.42 6.86
C VAL A 220 -19.96 -5.87 7.00
N VAL A 221 -21.08 -6.24 6.37
CA VAL A 221 -21.50 -7.64 6.28
C VAL A 221 -20.94 -8.24 4.99
N HIS A 222 -20.21 -9.36 5.12
CA HIS A 222 -19.61 -10.04 3.97
C HIS A 222 -20.05 -11.49 3.91
N GLU A 223 -20.67 -11.88 2.80
CA GLU A 223 -21.12 -13.25 2.53
C GLU A 223 -20.73 -13.66 1.09
N GLY A 224 -19.72 -14.50 0.97
CA GLY A 224 -19.24 -15.01 -0.32
C GLY A 224 -18.73 -13.91 -1.26
N ALA A 225 -19.47 -13.61 -2.30
CA ALA A 225 -19.12 -12.56 -3.27
C ALA A 225 -19.90 -11.25 -3.03
N VAL A 226 -20.56 -11.10 -1.88
CA VAL A 226 -21.41 -9.93 -1.58
C VAL A 226 -20.90 -9.21 -0.36
N TYR A 227 -20.71 -7.89 -0.48
CA TYR A 227 -20.45 -6.97 0.63
C TYR A 227 -21.64 -6.05 0.79
N GLN A 228 -22.09 -5.87 2.04
CA GLN A 228 -23.22 -5.00 2.35
C GLN A 228 -22.82 -4.03 3.46
N ILE A 229 -23.01 -2.75 3.22
CA ILE A 229 -22.91 -1.67 4.18
C ILE A 229 -24.34 -1.24 4.51
N PRO A 230 -24.78 -1.35 5.78
CA PRO A 230 -26.14 -0.99 6.19
C PRO A 230 -26.46 0.48 5.91
N ALA A 231 -27.75 0.78 5.78
CA ALA A 231 -28.26 2.14 5.77
C ALA A 231 -28.04 2.78 7.16
N ASP A 232 -27.94 4.11 7.17
CA ASP A 232 -27.80 4.92 8.39
C ASP A 232 -26.50 4.67 9.21
N ASP A 233 -25.55 3.89 8.67
CA ASP A 233 -24.22 3.75 9.24
C ASP A 233 -23.37 5.00 8.91
N ASN A 234 -22.84 5.66 9.94
CA ASN A 234 -22.00 6.85 9.81
C ASN A 234 -20.67 6.66 10.54
N TYR A 235 -19.62 7.26 10.02
CA TYR A 235 -18.34 7.28 10.71
C TYR A 235 -18.39 8.15 11.97
N VAL A 236 -17.87 7.62 13.08
CA VAL A 236 -17.80 8.29 14.37
C VAL A 236 -16.53 9.13 14.43
N ALA A 237 -16.69 10.41 14.78
CA ALA A 237 -15.56 11.28 15.07
C ALA A 237 -14.84 10.88 16.37
N GLY A 238 -13.52 11.04 16.42
CA GLY A 238 -12.73 10.63 17.58
C GLY A 238 -11.23 10.61 17.35
N THR A 239 -10.51 9.95 18.26
CA THR A 239 -9.05 9.80 18.13
C THR A 239 -8.70 8.37 17.70
N TYR A 240 -7.95 8.26 16.62
CA TYR A 240 -7.55 7.00 16.01
C TYR A 240 -6.04 6.87 15.89
N GLN A 241 -5.52 5.67 16.15
CA GLN A 241 -4.10 5.36 16.07
C GLN A 241 -3.78 4.63 14.77
N ILE A 242 -2.90 5.19 13.94
CA ILE A 242 -2.34 4.53 12.77
C ILE A 242 -1.28 3.54 13.21
N GLU A 243 -1.38 2.29 12.77
CA GLU A 243 -0.35 1.27 13.01
C GLU A 243 0.95 1.60 12.27
N PRO A 244 2.13 1.17 12.79
CA PRO A 244 3.38 1.17 12.02
C PRO A 244 3.22 0.38 10.71
N ASP A 245 3.95 0.79 9.66
CA ASP A 245 3.92 0.12 8.37
C ASP A 245 4.66 -1.22 8.42
N VAL A 246 3.91 -2.32 8.43
CA VAL A 246 4.49 -3.68 8.43
C VAL A 246 5.25 -3.96 7.14
N SER A 247 4.84 -3.38 6.01
CA SER A 247 5.62 -3.50 4.77
C SER A 247 7.02 -2.92 4.93
N ALA A 248 7.13 -1.76 5.60
CA ALA A 248 8.42 -1.13 5.90
C ALA A 248 9.23 -1.96 6.92
N ALA A 249 8.58 -2.54 7.91
CA ALA A 249 9.21 -3.42 8.90
C ALA A 249 9.87 -4.65 8.25
N CYS A 250 9.22 -5.21 7.22
CA CYS A 250 9.69 -6.42 6.54
C CYS A 250 11.09 -6.28 5.94
N TYR A 251 11.51 -5.07 5.52
CA TYR A 251 12.87 -4.87 5.02
C TYR A 251 13.94 -5.11 6.11
N PHE A 252 13.71 -4.65 7.32
CA PHE A 252 14.62 -4.85 8.45
C PHE A 252 14.60 -6.30 8.95
N TYR A 253 13.44 -6.93 8.97
CA TYR A 253 13.32 -8.35 9.28
C TYR A 253 14.04 -9.22 8.25
N ALA A 254 13.93 -8.89 6.96
CA ALA A 254 14.65 -9.58 5.89
C ALA A 254 16.16 -9.32 5.96
N ALA A 255 16.60 -8.13 6.40
CA ALA A 255 18.01 -7.83 6.66
C ALA A 255 18.57 -8.72 7.79
N ALA A 256 17.81 -8.94 8.85
CA ALA A 256 18.19 -9.87 9.93
C ALA A 256 18.31 -11.31 9.40
N ALA A 257 17.32 -11.79 8.63
CA ALA A 257 17.36 -13.11 8.00
C ALA A 257 18.60 -13.28 7.12
N LEU A 258 18.83 -12.30 6.23
CA LEU A 258 19.91 -12.31 5.26
C LEU A 258 21.30 -12.32 5.89
N THR A 259 21.48 -11.61 6.99
CA THR A 259 22.80 -11.44 7.63
C THR A 259 23.04 -12.38 8.81
N GLY A 260 22.03 -13.13 9.25
CA GLY A 260 22.09 -13.92 10.48
C GLY A 260 22.10 -13.05 11.74
N GLY A 261 21.50 -11.86 11.65
CA GLY A 261 21.48 -10.85 12.69
C GLY A 261 20.16 -10.73 13.44
N TYR A 262 19.96 -9.59 14.05
CA TYR A 262 18.78 -9.25 14.84
C TYR A 262 18.20 -7.91 14.39
N ALA A 263 16.87 -7.85 14.26
CA ALA A 263 16.15 -6.60 14.04
C ALA A 263 14.86 -6.60 14.88
N LEU A 264 14.67 -5.58 15.70
CA LEU A 264 13.41 -5.27 16.38
C LEU A 264 12.79 -4.05 15.72
N VAL A 265 11.52 -4.14 15.32
CA VAL A 265 10.75 -3.00 14.82
C VAL A 265 9.73 -2.58 15.87
N LYS A 266 9.87 -1.35 16.33
CA LYS A 266 9.05 -0.80 17.42
C LYS A 266 7.58 -0.72 17.03
N ASN A 267 6.73 -0.97 18.03
CA ASN A 267 5.27 -0.84 17.96
C ASN A 267 4.56 -1.75 16.95
N VAL A 268 5.25 -2.60 16.21
CA VAL A 268 4.64 -3.67 15.42
C VAL A 268 4.15 -4.76 16.37
N ARG A 269 2.90 -5.26 16.17
CA ARG A 269 2.25 -6.25 17.02
C ARG A 269 1.61 -7.35 16.19
N TYR A 270 1.48 -8.56 16.75
CA TYR A 270 0.74 -9.64 16.09
C TYR A 270 -0.75 -9.33 15.85
N THR A 271 -1.29 -8.35 16.58
CA THR A 271 -2.65 -7.86 16.38
C THR A 271 -2.82 -6.92 15.19
N SER A 272 -1.73 -6.61 14.47
CA SER A 272 -1.80 -5.77 13.28
C SER A 272 -2.76 -6.36 12.23
N MET A 273 -3.60 -5.51 11.67
CA MET A 273 -4.52 -5.88 10.59
C MET A 273 -3.86 -5.99 9.22
N GLN A 274 -2.57 -5.67 9.10
CA GLN A 274 -1.86 -5.63 7.82
C GLN A 274 -1.49 -7.03 7.33
N GLY A 275 -1.80 -7.33 6.06
CA GLY A 275 -1.55 -8.65 5.46
C GLY A 275 -0.09 -9.04 5.42
N ASP A 276 0.82 -8.06 5.39
CA ASP A 276 2.27 -8.26 5.36
C ASP A 276 2.82 -8.94 6.63
N MET A 277 2.03 -9.03 7.71
CA MET A 277 2.35 -9.88 8.87
C MET A 277 2.61 -11.34 8.49
N LYS A 278 2.01 -11.82 7.39
CA LYS A 278 2.24 -13.17 6.86
C LYS A 278 3.70 -13.38 6.40
N PHE A 279 4.43 -12.33 6.10
CA PHE A 279 5.84 -12.42 5.76
C PHE A 279 6.69 -12.96 6.93
N LEU A 280 6.27 -12.74 8.17
CA LEU A 280 6.92 -13.33 9.34
C LEU A 280 6.89 -14.87 9.33
N GLU A 281 5.82 -15.45 8.78
CA GLU A 281 5.73 -16.92 8.63
C GLU A 281 6.70 -17.42 7.55
N VAL A 282 6.91 -16.63 6.49
CA VAL A 282 7.96 -16.95 5.49
C VAL A 282 9.34 -16.89 6.15
N LEU A 283 9.62 -15.89 6.97
CA LEU A 283 10.90 -15.80 7.68
C LEU A 283 11.12 -16.96 8.66
N LYS A 284 10.07 -17.45 9.33
CA LYS A 284 10.15 -18.67 10.15
C LYS A 284 10.52 -19.89 9.30
N GLN A 285 9.96 -20.03 8.08
CA GLN A 285 10.32 -21.10 7.15
C GLN A 285 11.78 -20.99 6.68
N LEU A 286 12.33 -19.77 6.59
CA LEU A 286 13.75 -19.53 6.34
C LEU A 286 14.64 -19.83 7.57
N GLY A 287 14.07 -20.28 8.69
CA GLY A 287 14.79 -20.60 9.92
C GLY A 287 15.01 -19.44 10.88
N CYS A 288 14.30 -18.34 10.68
CA CYS A 288 14.36 -17.22 11.63
C CYS A 288 13.54 -17.50 12.90
N LYS A 289 14.01 -16.97 14.03
CA LYS A 289 13.21 -16.85 15.25
C LYS A 289 12.45 -15.53 15.22
N VAL A 290 11.14 -15.57 15.42
CA VAL A 290 10.26 -14.40 15.44
C VAL A 290 9.57 -14.33 16.79
N GLU A 291 9.70 -13.20 17.49
CA GLU A 291 9.17 -13.01 18.84
C GLU A 291 8.47 -11.64 18.95
N GLU A 292 7.38 -11.59 19.71
CA GLU A 292 6.80 -10.32 20.14
C GLU A 292 7.40 -9.95 21.50
N GLU A 293 8.09 -8.83 21.53
CA GLU A 293 8.72 -8.26 22.70
C GLU A 293 7.93 -7.05 23.22
N HIS A 294 8.32 -6.51 24.37
CA HIS A 294 7.65 -5.35 24.95
C HIS A 294 7.61 -4.15 23.99
N GLU A 295 8.66 -3.89 23.25
CA GLU A 295 8.73 -2.73 22.34
C GLU A 295 8.19 -3.02 20.94
N GLY A 296 8.06 -4.27 20.51
CA GLY A 296 7.64 -4.61 19.15
C GLY A 296 7.92 -6.06 18.79
N ILE A 297 7.88 -6.36 17.49
CA ILE A 297 8.26 -7.68 16.99
C ILE A 297 9.75 -7.67 16.64
N SER A 298 10.45 -8.71 17.05
CA SER A 298 11.84 -8.96 16.68
C SER A 298 11.97 -10.19 15.79
N VAL A 299 12.98 -10.16 14.93
CA VAL A 299 13.42 -11.27 14.08
C VAL A 299 14.91 -11.49 14.32
N THR A 300 15.26 -12.72 14.68
CA THR A 300 16.65 -13.18 14.71
C THR A 300 16.87 -14.11 13.52
N GLY A 301 17.81 -13.78 12.65
CA GLY A 301 18.15 -14.57 11.47
C GLY A 301 18.79 -15.90 11.80
N PRO A 302 18.79 -16.87 10.86
CA PRO A 302 19.48 -18.14 11.04
C PRO A 302 21.00 -17.92 11.13
N ALA A 303 21.70 -18.85 11.76
CA ALA A 303 23.14 -18.75 11.95
C ALA A 303 23.87 -18.50 10.62
N ASN A 304 24.76 -17.51 10.59
CA ASN A 304 25.52 -17.08 9.41
C ASN A 304 24.64 -16.58 8.24
N GLY A 305 23.33 -16.35 8.42
CA GLY A 305 22.40 -16.02 7.33
C GLY A 305 22.27 -17.17 6.31
N GLU A 306 22.32 -18.42 6.77
CA GLU A 306 22.20 -19.61 5.93
C GLU A 306 20.77 -20.18 6.01
N TYR A 307 20.06 -20.26 4.88
CA TYR A 307 18.69 -20.77 4.78
C TYR A 307 18.44 -21.48 3.46
N ASN A 308 17.42 -22.30 3.41
CA ASN A 308 16.89 -22.86 2.17
C ASN A 308 15.85 -21.90 1.56
N GLY A 309 15.67 -21.98 0.24
CA GLY A 309 14.58 -21.32 -0.44
C GLY A 309 13.22 -21.89 -0.03
N VAL A 310 12.17 -21.17 -0.36
CA VAL A 310 10.77 -21.51 -0.03
C VAL A 310 9.92 -21.56 -1.29
N ASP A 311 8.81 -22.28 -1.23
CA ASP A 311 7.75 -22.25 -2.23
C ASP A 311 6.50 -21.66 -1.57
N VAL A 312 6.13 -20.43 -1.96
CA VAL A 312 5.15 -19.62 -1.23
C VAL A 312 4.14 -18.95 -2.15
N ASP A 313 2.88 -18.97 -1.72
CA ASP A 313 1.79 -18.16 -2.28
C ASP A 313 1.79 -16.78 -1.61
N MET A 314 2.06 -15.73 -2.39
CA MET A 314 2.12 -14.35 -1.87
C MET A 314 0.93 -13.48 -2.29
N ASN A 315 -0.19 -14.07 -2.73
CA ASN A 315 -1.36 -13.30 -3.17
C ASN A 315 -1.88 -12.30 -2.12
N ASP A 316 -1.83 -12.64 -0.84
CA ASP A 316 -2.36 -11.82 0.26
C ASP A 316 -1.36 -10.78 0.83
N PHE A 317 -0.07 -10.92 0.51
CA PHE A 317 1.00 -10.02 0.95
C PHE A 317 2.04 -9.81 -0.15
N SER A 318 1.56 -9.63 -1.36
CA SER A 318 2.35 -9.55 -2.59
C SER A 318 3.30 -8.35 -2.64
N ASP A 319 3.11 -7.35 -1.80
CA ASP A 319 4.02 -6.23 -1.64
C ASP A 319 5.39 -6.67 -1.09
N GLN A 320 5.50 -7.85 -0.47
CA GLN A 320 6.75 -8.43 -0.01
C GLN A 320 7.44 -9.32 -1.05
N THR A 321 6.89 -9.45 -2.26
CA THR A 321 7.52 -10.21 -3.35
C THR A 321 8.94 -9.71 -3.66
N MET A 322 9.14 -8.38 -3.73
CA MET A 322 10.46 -7.79 -3.97
C MET A 322 11.43 -8.07 -2.83
N THR A 323 10.94 -8.02 -1.59
CA THR A 323 11.74 -8.29 -0.38
C THR A 323 12.24 -9.74 -0.37
N LEU A 324 11.33 -10.71 -0.62
CA LEU A 324 11.72 -12.12 -0.70
C LEU A 324 12.64 -12.38 -1.90
N ALA A 325 12.35 -11.77 -3.06
CA ALA A 325 13.17 -11.90 -4.27
C ALA A 325 14.60 -11.38 -4.07
N ALA A 326 14.77 -10.30 -3.32
CA ALA A 326 16.10 -9.73 -3.06
C ALA A 326 16.99 -10.65 -2.19
N ILE A 327 16.40 -11.41 -1.27
CA ILE A 327 17.15 -12.33 -0.40
C ILE A 327 17.21 -13.76 -0.96
N ALA A 328 16.35 -14.12 -1.93
CA ALA A 328 16.28 -15.46 -2.51
C ALA A 328 17.60 -15.98 -3.12
N PRO A 329 18.44 -15.18 -3.81
CA PRO A 329 19.69 -15.65 -4.38
C PRO A 329 20.70 -16.19 -3.36
N PHE A 330 20.58 -15.81 -2.09
CA PHE A 330 21.47 -16.22 -1.00
C PHE A 330 21.02 -17.55 -0.34
N ALA A 331 19.86 -18.07 -0.72
CA ALA A 331 19.39 -19.36 -0.23
C ALA A 331 20.23 -20.52 -0.79
N LYS A 332 20.13 -21.71 -0.17
CA LYS A 332 20.80 -22.94 -0.64
C LYS A 332 20.01 -23.67 -1.73
N THR A 333 18.70 -23.43 -1.82
CA THR A 333 17.78 -24.05 -2.78
C THR A 333 16.93 -22.99 -3.45
N PRO A 334 16.30 -23.27 -4.61
CA PRO A 334 15.45 -22.31 -5.31
C PRO A 334 14.30 -21.77 -4.44
N THR A 335 13.95 -20.49 -4.65
CA THR A 335 12.77 -19.86 -4.08
C THR A 335 11.71 -19.69 -5.17
N ILE A 336 10.49 -20.14 -4.91
CA ILE A 336 9.35 -20.03 -5.82
C ILE A 336 8.29 -19.12 -5.18
N ILE A 337 7.88 -18.07 -5.89
CA ILE A 337 6.83 -17.13 -5.46
C ILE A 337 5.69 -17.24 -6.44
N ARG A 338 4.45 -17.47 -5.95
CA ARG A 338 3.27 -17.76 -6.76
C ARG A 338 2.11 -16.81 -6.47
N ASN A 339 1.14 -16.82 -7.42
CA ASN A 339 -0.12 -16.07 -7.35
C ASN A 339 0.08 -14.56 -7.26
N ILE A 340 1.05 -14.03 -8.02
CA ILE A 340 1.47 -12.63 -8.00
C ILE A 340 1.18 -11.88 -9.31
N GLU A 341 0.31 -12.37 -10.20
CA GLU A 341 0.02 -11.73 -11.51
C GLU A 341 -0.35 -10.24 -11.36
N HIS A 342 -1.16 -9.91 -10.36
CA HIS A 342 -1.66 -8.55 -10.14
C HIS A 342 -0.58 -7.50 -9.84
N ILE A 343 0.65 -7.91 -9.42
CA ILE A 343 1.73 -6.95 -9.18
C ILE A 343 2.33 -6.38 -10.48
N ARG A 344 1.96 -6.91 -11.64
CA ARG A 344 2.32 -6.36 -12.95
C ARG A 344 1.63 -5.01 -13.25
N LEU A 345 0.50 -4.74 -12.59
CA LEU A 345 -0.35 -3.58 -12.82
C LEU A 345 -0.20 -2.52 -11.69
N GLN A 346 0.87 -2.62 -10.89
CA GLN A 346 1.11 -1.70 -9.78
C GLN A 346 1.99 -0.51 -10.21
N GLU A 347 2.94 -0.09 -9.39
CA GLU A 347 3.83 1.03 -9.69
C GLU A 347 4.72 0.77 -10.91
N SER A 348 5.11 -0.49 -11.08
CA SER A 348 5.84 -1.03 -12.22
C SER A 348 5.28 -2.43 -12.55
N ASP A 349 5.66 -3.04 -13.68
CA ASP A 349 5.57 -4.51 -13.82
C ASP A 349 6.64 -5.14 -12.94
N ARG A 350 6.28 -5.42 -11.69
CA ARG A 350 7.20 -5.88 -10.66
C ARG A 350 7.83 -7.24 -10.99
N ILE A 351 7.12 -8.12 -11.69
CA ILE A 351 7.69 -9.41 -12.12
C ILE A 351 8.80 -9.19 -13.13
N GLU A 352 8.59 -8.31 -14.11
CA GLU A 352 9.61 -7.95 -15.09
C GLU A 352 10.78 -7.22 -14.44
N ALA A 353 10.50 -6.27 -13.54
CA ALA A 353 11.52 -5.50 -12.83
C ALA A 353 12.43 -6.43 -12.00
N ILE A 354 11.87 -7.32 -11.18
CA ILE A 354 12.63 -8.31 -10.40
C ILE A 354 13.52 -9.16 -11.33
N ALA A 355 12.93 -9.70 -12.40
CA ALA A 355 13.65 -10.56 -13.32
C ALA A 355 14.80 -9.84 -14.02
N ASN A 356 14.56 -8.62 -14.50
CA ASN A 356 15.58 -7.83 -15.18
C ASN A 356 16.75 -7.50 -14.25
N GLU A 357 16.43 -7.03 -13.03
CA GLU A 357 17.48 -6.58 -12.11
C GLU A 357 18.29 -7.77 -11.54
N LEU A 358 17.66 -8.89 -11.17
CA LEU A 358 18.42 -10.06 -10.71
C LEU A 358 19.24 -10.68 -11.85
N ASN A 359 18.71 -10.75 -13.09
CA ASN A 359 19.49 -11.20 -14.24
C ASN A 359 20.70 -10.28 -14.51
N SER A 360 20.54 -8.96 -14.38
CA SER A 360 21.65 -8.00 -14.53
C SER A 360 22.76 -8.21 -13.50
N LEU A 361 22.40 -8.73 -12.33
CA LEU A 361 23.31 -9.11 -11.24
C LEU A 361 23.78 -10.57 -11.34
N CYS A 362 23.56 -11.24 -12.49
CA CYS A 362 23.97 -12.62 -12.80
C CYS A 362 23.23 -13.72 -12.00
N ILE A 363 21.99 -13.50 -11.64
CA ILE A 363 21.11 -14.49 -11.03
C ILE A 363 20.12 -15.04 -12.05
N ASP A 364 20.05 -16.36 -12.15
CA ASP A 364 19.13 -17.06 -13.05
C ASP A 364 17.71 -17.08 -12.47
N ILE A 365 16.75 -16.68 -13.33
CA ILE A 365 15.33 -16.61 -12.98
C ILE A 365 14.47 -17.27 -14.06
N LYS A 366 13.47 -18.02 -13.59
CA LYS A 366 12.37 -18.49 -14.45
C LYS A 366 11.11 -17.72 -14.08
N LYS A 367 10.61 -16.91 -14.99
CA LYS A 367 9.37 -16.16 -14.80
C LYS A 367 8.21 -16.75 -15.56
N GLY A 368 7.03 -16.75 -14.92
CA GLY A 368 5.75 -17.06 -15.54
C GLY A 368 4.84 -15.81 -15.57
N ARG A 369 3.58 -16.02 -15.88
CA ARG A 369 2.58 -14.96 -15.85
C ARG A 369 2.30 -14.47 -14.41
N ASP A 370 2.16 -15.41 -13.49
CA ASP A 370 1.73 -15.25 -12.11
C ASP A 370 2.75 -15.73 -11.08
N ARG A 371 3.97 -16.08 -11.52
CA ARG A 371 5.00 -16.68 -10.65
C ARG A 371 6.40 -16.33 -11.10
N ILE A 372 7.34 -16.52 -10.16
CA ILE A 372 8.77 -16.35 -10.38
C ILE A 372 9.51 -17.43 -9.57
N GLU A 373 10.50 -18.08 -10.20
CA GLU A 373 11.45 -19.01 -9.56
C GLU A 373 12.83 -18.38 -9.63
N ILE A 374 13.47 -18.19 -8.47
CA ILE A 374 14.77 -17.57 -8.34
C ILE A 374 15.76 -18.64 -7.88
N LEU A 375 16.81 -18.84 -8.67
CA LEU A 375 17.85 -19.81 -8.36
C LEU A 375 18.91 -19.20 -7.43
N PRO A 376 19.49 -20.00 -6.52
CA PRO A 376 20.67 -19.60 -5.77
C PRO A 376 21.82 -19.25 -6.71
N GLY A 377 22.61 -18.22 -6.36
CA GLY A 377 23.70 -17.83 -7.23
C GLY A 377 24.67 -16.82 -6.61
N HIS A 378 25.76 -16.58 -7.31
CA HIS A 378 26.73 -15.59 -6.92
C HIS A 378 26.40 -14.24 -7.58
N ILE A 379 25.94 -13.30 -6.76
CA ILE A 379 25.55 -11.96 -7.22
C ILE A 379 26.81 -11.15 -7.57
N LYS A 380 26.83 -10.56 -8.77
CA LYS A 380 27.84 -9.58 -9.17
C LYS A 380 27.45 -8.17 -8.79
N PRO A 381 28.44 -7.31 -8.42
CA PRO A 381 28.18 -5.90 -8.22
C PRO A 381 27.54 -5.23 -9.44
N GLY A 382 26.68 -4.25 -9.19
CA GLY A 382 26.00 -3.57 -10.28
C GLY A 382 25.06 -2.46 -9.83
N VAL A 383 24.48 -1.77 -10.79
CA VAL A 383 23.45 -0.74 -10.58
C VAL A 383 22.09 -1.38 -10.75
N VAL A 384 21.26 -1.22 -9.74
CA VAL A 384 19.86 -1.67 -9.72
C VAL A 384 18.96 -0.51 -10.12
N LYS A 385 18.16 -0.69 -11.17
CA LYS A 385 17.12 0.26 -11.58
C LYS A 385 15.88 0.04 -10.76
N THR A 386 15.29 1.11 -10.29
CA THR A 386 14.10 1.06 -9.42
C THR A 386 12.79 1.12 -10.18
N TYR A 387 12.79 1.54 -11.44
CA TYR A 387 11.57 1.75 -12.23
C TYR A 387 10.60 2.76 -11.57
N SER A 388 11.14 3.72 -10.81
CA SER A 388 10.39 4.65 -9.96
C SER A 388 9.43 3.91 -8.99
N ASP A 389 9.80 2.70 -8.59
CA ASP A 389 9.08 1.87 -7.60
C ASP A 389 9.88 1.80 -6.30
N HIS A 390 9.33 2.43 -5.27
CA HIS A 390 9.92 2.50 -3.94
C HIS A 390 10.21 1.12 -3.34
N ARG A 391 9.38 0.09 -3.64
CA ARG A 391 9.60 -1.27 -3.12
C ARG A 391 10.79 -1.94 -3.78
N MET A 392 11.03 -1.69 -5.07
CA MET A 392 12.25 -2.13 -5.74
C MET A 392 13.48 -1.50 -5.08
N ALA A 393 13.47 -0.19 -4.83
CA ALA A 393 14.58 0.51 -4.20
C ALA A 393 14.92 -0.06 -2.82
N MET A 394 13.92 -0.15 -1.93
CA MET A 394 14.09 -0.59 -0.54
C MET A 394 14.49 -2.07 -0.44
N ALA A 395 13.82 -2.93 -1.20
CA ALA A 395 14.08 -4.37 -1.15
C ALA A 395 15.45 -4.72 -1.73
N PHE A 396 15.80 -4.18 -2.89
CA PHE A 396 17.07 -4.51 -3.54
C PHE A 396 18.29 -3.89 -2.87
N ALA A 397 18.11 -2.86 -2.04
CA ALA A 397 19.15 -2.37 -1.14
C ALA A 397 19.66 -3.47 -0.17
N LEU A 398 18.81 -4.44 0.20
CA LEU A 398 19.20 -5.55 1.07
C LEU A 398 20.35 -6.39 0.48
N ILE A 399 20.39 -6.53 -0.84
CA ILE A 399 21.46 -7.26 -1.55
C ILE A 399 22.83 -6.65 -1.21
N GLY A 400 22.91 -5.31 -1.16
CA GLY A 400 24.13 -4.57 -0.85
C GLY A 400 24.66 -4.80 0.56
N LEU A 401 23.83 -5.26 1.49
CA LEU A 401 24.28 -5.61 2.85
C LEU A 401 25.25 -6.81 2.85
N ARG A 402 25.18 -7.69 1.83
CA ARG A 402 26.07 -8.84 1.68
C ARG A 402 27.04 -8.73 0.49
N VAL A 403 26.71 -7.94 -0.52
CA VAL A 403 27.51 -7.79 -1.75
C VAL A 403 28.01 -6.36 -1.87
N ASP A 404 29.33 -6.16 -1.87
CA ASP A 404 29.89 -4.82 -2.08
C ASP A 404 29.68 -4.35 -3.52
N GLY A 405 29.47 -3.04 -3.70
CA GLY A 405 29.32 -2.42 -5.01
C GLY A 405 27.90 -2.47 -5.61
N ILE A 406 26.88 -2.74 -4.80
CA ILE A 406 25.47 -2.54 -5.19
C ILE A 406 25.11 -1.06 -5.08
N ILE A 407 24.56 -0.52 -6.17
CA ILE A 407 24.13 0.88 -6.27
C ILE A 407 22.63 0.88 -6.62
N ILE A 408 21.83 1.61 -5.88
CA ILE A 408 20.41 1.81 -6.16
C ILE A 408 20.25 3.11 -6.95
N ASP A 409 19.73 3.03 -8.17
CA ASP A 409 19.47 4.18 -9.03
C ASP A 409 18.06 4.73 -8.71
N ASP A 410 17.90 6.08 -8.74
CA ASP A 410 16.64 6.74 -8.39
C ASP A 410 16.10 6.35 -6.99
N TYR A 411 16.98 6.32 -5.98
CA TYR A 411 16.63 5.89 -4.62
C TYR A 411 15.61 6.83 -3.94
N GLU A 412 15.50 8.08 -4.39
CA GLU A 412 14.55 9.07 -3.87
C GLU A 412 13.08 8.71 -4.14
N CYS A 413 12.80 7.76 -5.03
CA CYS A 413 11.45 7.23 -5.24
C CYS A 413 10.84 6.63 -3.94
N CYS A 414 11.66 6.37 -2.91
CA CYS A 414 11.21 5.96 -1.57
C CYS A 414 10.35 7.02 -0.85
N ALA A 415 10.43 8.31 -1.24
CA ALA A 415 9.59 9.39 -0.71
C ALA A 415 8.08 9.07 -0.80
N LYS A 416 7.70 8.18 -1.69
CA LYS A 416 6.33 7.69 -1.83
C LYS A 416 5.76 7.02 -0.58
N THR A 417 6.62 6.37 0.24
CA THR A 417 6.15 5.63 1.44
C THR A 417 7.07 5.70 2.65
N PHE A 418 8.38 5.91 2.44
CA PHE A 418 9.38 5.92 3.51
C PHE A 418 10.53 6.85 3.10
N GLU A 419 10.29 8.14 3.22
CA GLU A 419 11.15 9.21 2.70
C GLU A 419 12.61 9.10 3.20
N ASP A 420 12.81 8.77 4.47
CA ASP A 420 14.12 8.64 5.09
C ASP A 420 14.63 7.18 5.21
N TYR A 421 14.11 6.25 4.38
CA TYR A 421 14.48 4.83 4.43
C TYR A 421 15.99 4.60 4.44
N PHE A 422 16.72 5.23 3.54
CA PHE A 422 18.17 5.02 3.41
C PHE A 422 18.94 5.59 4.60
N GLN A 423 18.47 6.69 5.20
CA GLN A 423 19.05 7.23 6.43
C GLN A 423 18.77 6.30 7.63
N VAL A 424 17.58 5.69 7.68
CA VAL A 424 17.25 4.69 8.72
C VAL A 424 18.08 3.42 8.52
N LEU A 425 18.22 2.95 7.28
CA LEU A 425 19.08 1.81 6.94
C LEU A 425 20.54 2.06 7.32
N ASP A 426 21.09 3.24 7.03
CA ASP A 426 22.44 3.63 7.42
C ASP A 426 22.62 3.62 8.94
N ARG A 427 21.64 4.14 9.70
CA ARG A 427 21.68 4.09 11.17
C ARG A 427 21.60 2.66 11.70
N ALA A 428 20.70 1.85 11.13
CA ALA A 428 20.50 0.45 11.52
C ALA A 428 21.71 -0.44 11.22
N THR A 429 22.56 -0.01 10.29
CA THR A 429 23.75 -0.75 9.83
C THR A 429 25.08 -0.15 10.31
N ARG A 430 25.03 0.85 11.20
CA ARG A 430 26.25 1.37 11.87
C ARG A 430 26.78 0.32 12.84
N GLU A 431 28.05 -0.02 12.69
CA GLU A 431 28.79 -0.93 13.57
C GLU A 431 29.11 -0.29 14.93
#